data_d89767794cc00e64b99b9f140dc6aa88
#
_entry.id   d89767794cc00e64b99b9f140dc6aa88
#
_cell.length_a   1.000
_cell.length_b   1.000
_cell.length_c   1.000
_cell.angle_alpha   90.00
_cell.angle_beta   90.00
_cell.angle_gamma   90.00
#
_symmetry.space_group_name_H-M   'P 1'
#
loop_
_entity.id
_entity.type
_entity.pdbx_description
1 polymer ?
#
loop_
_entity_poly.entity_id
_entity_poly.type
_entity_poly.pdbx_seq_one_letter_code
_entity_poly.pdbx_strand_id
1 'polypeptide(L)'
;GEFMSRVGQSPIDVSENVDVSKVGNLIKAKGPLGELEFRVADSVDVEISNKVIKVSNNDNTQKGQAVWGTTRALISNMVKGVSEGFSKNLEIVGVGYRGTLNGRKLSLNLGLSHSVELDIPEGVDIKMDGNTKLSIKGPDKQKIGEFASFIRSKRPPQPFKGKGIRYSDEYVVRKE
;
A
#
# COMPACT_ATOMS: atom_id res chain seq x y z
N GLY A 1 -16.15 -26.86 6.05
CA GLY A 1 -17.34 -26.66 5.43
C GLY A 1 -17.26 -26.18 4.00
N GLU A 2 -18.30 -26.42 3.32
CA GLU A 2 -18.41 -26.04 1.92
C GLU A 2 -18.41 -24.54 1.71
N PHE A 3 -18.65 -23.79 2.77
CA PHE A 3 -18.74 -22.33 2.72
C PHE A 3 -17.46 -21.64 3.15
N MET A 4 -16.36 -22.33 3.13
CA MET A 4 -15.07 -21.69 3.33
C MET A 4 -14.83 -20.68 2.22
N SER A 5 -14.29 -19.53 2.60
CA SER A 5 -13.95 -18.51 1.64
C SER A 5 -13.01 -19.08 0.57
N ARG A 6 -13.36 -18.92 -0.70
CA ARG A 6 -12.50 -19.36 -1.79
C ARG A 6 -11.15 -18.63 -1.75
N VAL A 7 -11.16 -17.40 -1.29
CA VAL A 7 -9.95 -16.60 -1.12
C VAL A 7 -9.00 -17.27 -0.14
N GLY A 8 -9.53 -17.80 0.98
CA GLY A 8 -8.72 -18.49 1.97
C GLY A 8 -8.22 -19.86 1.51
N GLN A 9 -8.93 -20.52 0.59
CA GLN A 9 -8.55 -21.86 0.10
C GLN A 9 -7.47 -21.82 -0.97
N SER A 10 -7.36 -20.73 -1.71
CA SER A 10 -6.41 -20.64 -2.82
C SER A 10 -4.99 -20.50 -2.33
N PRO A 11 -4.04 -21.35 -2.80
CA PRO A 11 -2.64 -21.18 -2.47
C PRO A 11 -2.11 -19.85 -3.00
N ILE A 12 -1.11 -19.32 -2.34
CA ILE A 12 -0.45 -18.10 -2.76
C ILE A 12 0.86 -18.46 -3.45
N ASP A 13 0.99 -18.07 -4.71
CA ASP A 13 2.22 -18.25 -5.46
C ASP A 13 3.24 -17.18 -5.09
N VAL A 14 4.46 -17.59 -4.81
CA VAL A 14 5.56 -16.71 -4.46
C VAL A 14 6.50 -16.60 -5.66
N SER A 15 6.82 -15.36 -6.04
CA SER A 15 7.76 -15.11 -7.14
C SER A 15 9.16 -15.62 -6.78
N GLU A 16 9.94 -16.01 -7.79
CA GLU A 16 11.27 -16.56 -7.58
C GLU A 16 12.21 -15.58 -6.87
N ASN A 17 12.00 -14.29 -7.05
CA ASN A 17 12.81 -13.24 -6.44
C ASN A 17 12.37 -12.87 -5.01
N VAL A 18 11.41 -13.59 -4.46
CA VAL A 18 10.90 -13.36 -3.11
C VAL A 18 11.23 -14.54 -2.22
N ASP A 19 11.80 -14.27 -1.06
CA ASP A 19 12.06 -15.27 -0.03
C ASP A 19 11.05 -15.11 1.09
N VAL A 20 10.34 -16.18 1.40
CA VAL A 20 9.34 -16.20 2.47
C VAL A 20 9.79 -17.21 3.51
N SER A 21 9.78 -16.82 4.77
CA SER A 21 10.12 -17.67 5.88
C SER A 21 9.11 -17.54 7.01
N LYS A 22 9.02 -18.57 7.83
CA LYS A 22 8.12 -18.62 8.99
C LYS A 22 8.91 -19.00 10.22
N VAL A 23 8.81 -18.20 11.26
CA VAL A 23 9.37 -18.49 12.58
C VAL A 23 8.23 -18.34 13.60
N GLY A 24 7.78 -19.50 14.14
CA GLY A 24 6.60 -19.49 15.00
C GLY A 24 5.38 -19.00 14.22
N ASN A 25 4.76 -17.94 14.70
CA ASN A 25 3.61 -17.30 14.04
C ASN A 25 4.01 -16.06 13.22
N LEU A 26 5.30 -15.81 13.05
CA LEU A 26 5.78 -14.66 12.31
C LEU A 26 6.17 -15.05 10.90
N ILE A 27 5.52 -14.45 9.91
CA ILE A 27 5.82 -14.63 8.49
C ILE A 27 6.65 -13.46 8.03
N LYS A 28 7.77 -13.74 7.38
CA LYS A 28 8.63 -12.70 6.79
C LYS A 28 8.74 -12.93 5.30
N ALA A 29 8.59 -11.86 4.54
CA ALA A 29 8.79 -11.88 3.10
C ALA A 29 9.84 -10.85 2.73
N LYS A 30 10.85 -11.28 1.97
CA LYS A 30 11.93 -10.42 1.51
C LYS A 30 12.01 -10.49 0.00
N GLY A 31 12.02 -9.33 -0.63
CA GLY A 31 12.09 -9.21 -2.08
C GLY A 31 12.94 -8.03 -2.50
N PRO A 32 13.02 -7.76 -3.81
CA PRO A 32 13.87 -6.69 -4.34
C PRO A 32 13.45 -5.29 -3.89
N LEU A 33 12.21 -5.10 -3.47
CA LEU A 33 11.70 -3.79 -3.05
C LEU A 33 11.72 -3.58 -1.54
N GLY A 34 11.99 -4.63 -0.77
CA GLY A 34 12.07 -4.50 0.68
C GLY A 34 11.70 -5.78 1.40
N GLU A 35 11.50 -5.65 2.69
CA GLU A 35 11.17 -6.76 3.58
C GLU A 35 9.95 -6.37 4.40
N LEU A 36 8.98 -7.29 4.48
CA LEU A 36 7.79 -7.12 5.31
C LEU A 36 7.63 -8.33 6.21
N GLU A 37 6.99 -8.11 7.35
CA GLU A 37 6.68 -9.20 8.28
C GLU A 37 5.26 -9.06 8.82
N PHE A 38 4.66 -10.18 9.17
CA PHE A 38 3.31 -10.23 9.68
C PHE A 38 3.16 -11.38 10.66
N ARG A 39 2.50 -11.11 11.78
CA ARG A 39 2.22 -12.13 12.79
C ARG A 39 0.84 -12.73 12.56
N VAL A 40 0.81 -14.04 12.38
CA VAL A 40 -0.41 -14.79 12.09
C VAL A 40 -1.12 -15.15 13.41
N ALA A 41 -2.45 -15.11 13.40
CA ALA A 41 -3.25 -15.54 14.55
C ALA A 41 -3.12 -17.05 14.78
N ASP A 42 -3.30 -17.49 16.04
CA ASP A 42 -3.15 -18.90 16.40
C ASP A 42 -4.18 -19.81 15.71
N SER A 43 -5.33 -19.26 15.31
CA SER A 43 -6.37 -20.01 14.62
C SER A 43 -6.06 -20.28 13.14
N VAL A 44 -4.97 -19.72 12.63
CA VAL A 44 -4.59 -19.83 11.23
C VAL A 44 -3.23 -20.51 11.14
N ASP A 45 -3.16 -21.57 10.32
CA ASP A 45 -1.93 -22.29 10.05
C ASP A 45 -1.40 -21.90 8.68
N VAL A 46 -0.11 -21.66 8.60
CA VAL A 46 0.57 -21.27 7.36
C VAL A 46 1.65 -22.30 7.05
N GLU A 47 1.61 -22.84 5.85
CA GLU A 47 2.61 -23.78 5.37
C GLU A 47 3.28 -23.21 4.13
N ILE A 48 4.60 -23.20 4.12
CA ILE A 48 5.40 -22.67 3.02
C ILE A 48 6.20 -23.81 2.40
N SER A 49 6.00 -24.06 1.11
CA SER A 49 6.67 -25.16 0.40
C SER A 49 6.80 -24.82 -1.08
N ASN A 50 8.02 -24.96 -1.62
CA ASN A 50 8.29 -24.79 -3.06
C ASN A 50 7.72 -23.52 -3.68
N LYS A 51 7.92 -22.36 -3.02
CA LYS A 51 7.40 -21.08 -3.47
C LYS A 51 5.86 -21.03 -3.53
N VAL A 52 5.22 -21.81 -2.67
CA VAL A 52 3.76 -21.80 -2.51
C VAL A 52 3.44 -21.68 -1.03
N ILE A 53 2.52 -20.78 -0.69
CA ILE A 53 2.06 -20.58 0.67
C ILE A 53 0.62 -21.09 0.77
N LYS A 54 0.38 -22.02 1.68
CA LYS A 54 -0.96 -22.51 1.99
C LYS A 54 -1.38 -21.96 3.34
N VAL A 55 -2.55 -21.35 3.39
CA VAL A 55 -3.12 -20.80 4.60
C VAL A 55 -4.36 -21.62 4.95
N SER A 56 -4.35 -22.23 6.10
CA SER A 56 -5.47 -23.07 6.56
C SER A 56 -6.02 -22.54 7.89
N ASN A 57 -7.28 -22.87 8.13
CA ASN A 57 -8.02 -22.37 9.29
C ASN A 57 -8.41 -23.54 10.18
N ASN A 58 -8.07 -23.46 11.48
CA ASN A 58 -8.46 -24.46 12.46
C ASN A 58 -9.64 -24.02 13.34
N ASP A 59 -10.25 -22.87 13.03
CA ASP A 59 -11.40 -22.33 13.73
C ASP A 59 -12.59 -22.20 12.76
N ASN A 60 -13.61 -23.05 12.94
CA ASN A 60 -14.76 -23.10 12.05
C ASN A 60 -15.82 -22.03 12.34
N THR A 61 -15.58 -21.16 13.32
CA THR A 61 -16.51 -20.07 13.62
C THR A 61 -16.49 -19.02 12.51
N GLN A 62 -17.54 -18.19 12.46
CA GLN A 62 -17.60 -17.09 11.52
C GLN A 62 -16.44 -16.14 11.71
N LYS A 63 -16.06 -15.86 12.94
CA LYS A 63 -14.90 -15.03 13.27
C LYS A 63 -13.61 -15.65 12.76
N GLY A 64 -13.44 -16.97 12.96
CA GLY A 64 -12.25 -17.68 12.48
C GLY A 64 -12.12 -17.67 10.97
N GLN A 65 -13.23 -17.80 10.26
CA GLN A 65 -13.24 -17.73 8.79
C GLN A 65 -12.88 -16.31 8.30
N ALA A 66 -13.38 -15.28 8.97
CA ALA A 66 -13.04 -13.91 8.64
C ALA A 66 -11.55 -13.63 8.86
N VAL A 67 -10.99 -14.09 9.97
CA VAL A 67 -9.55 -13.97 10.27
C VAL A 67 -8.72 -14.71 9.21
N TRP A 68 -9.15 -15.89 8.81
CA TRP A 68 -8.48 -16.67 7.78
C TRP A 68 -8.42 -15.94 6.44
N GLY A 69 -9.56 -15.42 5.97
CA GLY A 69 -9.62 -14.67 4.71
C GLY A 69 -8.75 -13.41 4.76
N THR A 70 -8.81 -12.67 5.86
CA THR A 70 -7.99 -11.47 6.05
C THR A 70 -6.49 -11.81 6.07
N THR A 71 -6.11 -12.88 6.78
CA THR A 71 -4.72 -13.32 6.86
C THR A 71 -4.18 -13.70 5.49
N ARG A 72 -4.95 -14.46 4.73
CA ARG A 72 -4.55 -14.85 3.37
C ARG A 72 -4.35 -13.63 2.48
N ALA A 73 -5.27 -12.66 2.55
CA ALA A 73 -5.17 -11.43 1.77
C ALA A 73 -3.94 -10.60 2.17
N LEU A 74 -3.65 -10.51 3.46
CA LEU A 74 -2.48 -9.76 3.95
C LEU A 74 -1.16 -10.41 3.51
N ILE A 75 -1.08 -11.74 3.58
CA ILE A 75 0.12 -12.45 3.13
C ILE A 75 0.30 -12.30 1.62
N SER A 76 -0.77 -12.41 0.84
CA SER A 76 -0.74 -12.20 -0.61
C SER A 76 -0.25 -10.80 -0.97
N ASN A 77 -0.78 -9.77 -0.28
CA ASN A 77 -0.34 -8.39 -0.48
C ASN A 77 1.12 -8.19 -0.09
N MET A 78 1.56 -8.83 0.98
CA MET A 78 2.94 -8.76 1.43
C MET A 78 3.91 -9.32 0.40
N VAL A 79 3.61 -10.50 -0.15
CA VAL A 79 4.41 -11.13 -1.21
C VAL A 79 4.45 -10.26 -2.46
N LYS A 80 3.30 -9.77 -2.89
CA LYS A 80 3.20 -8.89 -4.05
C LYS A 80 3.96 -7.59 -3.83
N GLY A 81 3.84 -7.01 -2.63
CA GLY A 81 4.48 -5.74 -2.30
C GLY A 81 5.99 -5.80 -2.36
N VAL A 82 6.61 -6.87 -1.83
CA VAL A 82 8.07 -6.99 -1.85
C VAL A 82 8.61 -7.38 -3.23
N SER A 83 7.79 -7.96 -4.10
CA SER A 83 8.20 -8.34 -5.46
C SER A 83 7.94 -7.24 -6.49
N GLU A 84 6.74 -6.71 -6.55
CA GLU A 84 6.29 -5.74 -7.55
C GLU A 84 6.10 -4.34 -6.98
N GLY A 85 5.69 -4.26 -5.72
CA GLY A 85 5.37 -3.01 -5.07
C GLY A 85 3.94 -2.56 -5.32
N PHE A 86 3.53 -1.57 -4.54
CA PHE A 86 2.27 -0.87 -4.71
C PHE A 86 2.57 0.58 -5.03
N SER A 87 1.72 1.20 -5.82
CA SER A 87 1.90 2.60 -6.18
C SER A 87 0.60 3.36 -6.12
N LYS A 88 0.71 4.63 -5.79
CA LYS A 88 -0.37 5.61 -5.89
C LYS A 88 0.16 6.81 -6.64
N ASN A 89 -0.65 7.30 -7.56
CA ASN A 89 -0.29 8.46 -8.35
C ASN A 89 -1.14 9.65 -7.93
N LEU A 90 -0.48 10.77 -7.66
CA LEU A 90 -1.13 12.01 -7.28
C LEU A 90 -0.83 13.08 -8.30
N GLU A 91 -1.79 13.98 -8.47
CA GLU A 91 -1.66 15.11 -9.36
C GLU A 91 -1.94 16.40 -8.59
N ILE A 92 -1.05 17.38 -8.71
CA ILE A 92 -1.19 18.69 -8.10
C ILE A 92 -1.80 19.62 -9.14
N VAL A 93 -3.01 20.10 -8.86
CA VAL A 93 -3.77 20.94 -9.79
C VAL A 93 -3.93 22.34 -9.21
N GLY A 94 -3.48 23.34 -9.93
CA GLY A 94 -3.60 24.75 -9.54
C GLY A 94 -2.48 25.58 -10.14
N VAL A 95 -2.79 26.81 -10.49
CA VAL A 95 -1.80 27.75 -11.03
C VAL A 95 -0.75 28.05 -9.97
N GLY A 96 0.53 27.79 -10.29
CA GLY A 96 1.62 28.01 -9.36
C GLY A 96 1.78 26.92 -8.30
N TYR A 97 0.91 25.93 -8.28
CA TYR A 97 1.04 24.79 -7.38
C TYR A 97 2.09 23.83 -7.93
N ARG A 98 3.04 23.43 -7.11
CA ARG A 98 4.12 22.57 -7.53
C ARG A 98 4.70 21.79 -6.36
N GLY A 99 5.38 20.70 -6.66
CA GLY A 99 6.13 19.91 -5.71
C GLY A 99 7.56 19.76 -6.14
N THR A 100 8.45 19.63 -5.16
CA THR A 100 9.87 19.35 -5.40
C THR A 100 10.35 18.32 -4.41
N LEU A 101 11.24 17.43 -4.88
CA LEU A 101 11.91 16.46 -4.03
C LEU A 101 13.30 16.95 -3.70
N ASN A 102 13.64 16.89 -2.42
CA ASN A 102 14.98 17.22 -1.94
C ASN A 102 15.42 16.12 -0.97
N GLY A 103 16.11 15.11 -1.49
CA GLY A 103 16.49 13.94 -0.71
C GLY A 103 15.26 13.19 -0.23
N ARG A 104 15.13 13.04 1.09
CA ARG A 104 13.97 12.38 1.74
C ARG A 104 12.90 13.36 2.19
N LYS A 105 12.86 14.53 1.58
CA LYS A 105 11.86 15.55 1.86
C LYS A 105 11.09 15.92 0.61
N LEU A 106 9.79 16.06 0.75
CA LEU A 106 8.89 16.54 -0.29
C LEU A 106 8.42 17.94 0.08
N SER A 107 8.73 18.91 -0.77
CA SER A 107 8.28 20.30 -0.58
C SER A 107 7.14 20.59 -1.52
N LEU A 108 6.03 21.09 -0.99
CA LEU A 108 4.82 21.40 -1.76
C LEU A 108 4.51 22.88 -1.67
N ASN A 109 4.39 23.55 -2.80
CA ASN A 109 3.89 24.92 -2.90
C ASN A 109 2.45 24.87 -3.38
N LEU A 110 1.52 25.15 -2.49
CA LEU A 110 0.09 24.94 -2.72
C LEU A 110 -0.71 26.24 -2.60
N GLY A 111 -0.08 27.38 -2.84
CA GLY A 111 -0.73 28.68 -2.71
C GLY A 111 -0.95 29.12 -1.28
N LEU A 112 -0.29 28.46 -0.33
CA LEU A 112 -0.30 28.84 1.08
C LEU A 112 0.85 29.81 1.36
N SER A 113 0.79 30.48 2.51
CA SER A 113 1.83 31.45 2.90
C SER A 113 3.19 30.82 3.07
N HIS A 114 3.24 29.52 3.37
CA HIS A 114 4.47 28.75 3.51
C HIS A 114 4.42 27.51 2.65
N SER A 115 5.58 27.08 2.18
CA SER A 115 5.71 25.75 1.57
C SER A 115 5.45 24.68 2.62
N VAL A 116 4.75 23.62 2.25
CA VAL A 116 4.54 22.46 3.11
C VAL A 116 5.67 21.48 2.87
N GLU A 117 6.42 21.17 3.92
CA GLU A 117 7.50 20.21 3.85
C GLU A 117 7.10 18.93 4.57
N LEU A 118 7.28 17.80 3.89
CA LEU A 118 6.91 16.49 4.40
C LEU A 118 8.14 15.59 4.37
N ASP A 119 8.37 14.89 5.48
CA ASP A 119 9.41 13.86 5.53
C ASP A 119 8.87 12.58 4.90
N ILE A 120 9.65 11.99 3.99
CA ILE A 120 9.28 10.75 3.33
C ILE A 120 9.60 9.59 4.28
N PRO A 121 8.58 8.78 4.67
CA PRO A 121 8.83 7.66 5.57
C PRO A 121 9.74 6.61 4.96
N GLU A 122 10.41 5.85 5.82
CA GLU A 122 11.19 4.71 5.38
C GLU A 122 10.29 3.68 4.69
N GLY A 123 10.76 3.11 3.60
CA GLY A 123 9.99 2.16 2.81
C GLY A 123 9.04 2.80 1.81
N VAL A 124 9.05 4.11 1.68
CA VAL A 124 8.26 4.85 0.70
C VAL A 124 9.20 5.59 -0.24
N ASP A 125 9.02 5.38 -1.54
CA ASP A 125 9.77 6.07 -2.57
C ASP A 125 8.84 6.96 -3.36
N ILE A 126 9.27 8.18 -3.65
CA ILE A 126 8.52 9.15 -4.42
C ILE A 126 9.29 9.49 -5.68
N LYS A 127 8.57 9.49 -6.79
CA LYS A 127 9.10 9.92 -8.07
C LYS A 127 8.25 11.07 -8.58
N MET A 128 8.89 12.16 -8.96
CA MET A 128 8.22 13.31 -9.56
C MET A 128 8.28 13.23 -11.07
N ASP A 129 7.14 13.44 -11.71
CA ASP A 129 7.07 13.63 -13.16
C ASP A 129 6.75 15.11 -13.40
N GLY A 130 7.77 15.89 -13.65
CA GLY A 130 7.64 17.35 -13.66
C GLY A 130 7.43 17.90 -12.25
N ASN A 131 6.62 18.94 -12.13
CA ASN A 131 6.35 19.61 -10.84
C ASN A 131 4.96 19.31 -10.29
N THR A 132 4.12 18.59 -11.04
CA THR A 132 2.71 18.44 -10.71
C THR A 132 2.25 17.00 -10.57
N LYS A 133 3.05 16.03 -10.94
CA LYS A 133 2.70 14.61 -10.85
C LYS A 133 3.65 13.88 -9.94
N LEU A 134 3.07 13.13 -8.99
CA LEU A 134 3.80 12.34 -8.01
C LEU A 134 3.46 10.87 -8.17
N SER A 135 4.46 10.01 -8.11
CA SER A 135 4.25 8.57 -7.99
C SER A 135 4.84 8.11 -6.67
N ILE A 136 4.01 7.52 -5.82
CA ILE A 136 4.41 7.01 -4.50
C ILE A 136 4.44 5.50 -4.60
N LYS A 137 5.57 4.89 -4.30
CA LYS A 137 5.77 3.45 -4.45
C LYS A 137 6.44 2.85 -3.23
N GLY A 138 6.09 1.62 -2.91
CA GLY A 138 6.71 0.87 -1.84
C GLY A 138 6.11 -0.52 -1.69
N PRO A 139 6.71 -1.36 -0.84
CA PRO A 139 6.26 -2.73 -0.64
C PRO A 139 5.00 -2.86 0.22
N ASP A 140 4.71 -1.88 1.08
CA ASP A 140 3.58 -1.94 2.01
C ASP A 140 2.42 -1.10 1.50
N LYS A 141 1.34 -1.78 1.07
CA LYS A 141 0.15 -1.14 0.51
C LYS A 141 -0.48 -0.14 1.48
N GLN A 142 -0.58 -0.50 2.77
CA GLN A 142 -1.17 0.36 3.78
C GLN A 142 -0.35 1.64 3.95
N LYS A 143 0.95 1.50 4.06
CA LYS A 143 1.86 2.63 4.25
C LYS A 143 1.84 3.59 3.06
N ILE A 144 1.81 3.05 1.84
CA ILE A 144 1.71 3.83 0.61
C ILE A 144 0.38 4.58 0.56
N GLY A 145 -0.73 3.91 0.88
CA GLY A 145 -2.05 4.52 0.92
C GLY A 145 -2.16 5.61 1.97
N GLU A 146 -1.63 5.39 3.15
CA GLU A 146 -1.64 6.38 4.24
C GLU A 146 -0.82 7.62 3.87
N PHE A 147 0.35 7.42 3.29
CA PHE A 147 1.20 8.57 2.92
C PHE A 147 0.59 9.36 1.76
N ALA A 148 0.00 8.69 0.77
CA ALA A 148 -0.71 9.35 -0.32
C ALA A 148 -1.89 10.18 0.21
N SER A 149 -2.67 9.62 1.13
CA SER A 149 -3.77 10.31 1.77
C SER A 149 -3.29 11.51 2.59
N PHE A 150 -2.17 11.36 3.30
CA PHE A 150 -1.56 12.43 4.07
C PHE A 150 -1.14 13.61 3.19
N ILE A 151 -0.50 13.33 2.04
CA ILE A 151 -0.14 14.36 1.07
C ILE A 151 -1.39 15.07 0.55
N ARG A 152 -2.41 14.30 0.16
CA ARG A 152 -3.66 14.84 -0.37
C ARG A 152 -4.35 15.74 0.66
N SER A 153 -4.27 15.41 1.94
CA SER A 153 -4.90 16.19 3.02
C SER A 153 -4.33 17.59 3.16
N LYS A 154 -3.14 17.84 2.64
CA LYS A 154 -2.52 19.18 2.74
C LYS A 154 -3.25 20.23 1.89
N ARG A 155 -3.87 19.80 0.80
CA ARG A 155 -4.71 20.64 -0.02
C ARG A 155 -5.69 19.78 -0.80
N PRO A 156 -6.81 19.36 -0.19
CA PRO A 156 -7.78 18.48 -0.87
C PRO A 156 -8.40 19.18 -2.09
N PRO A 157 -8.85 18.41 -3.10
CA PRO A 157 -9.46 19.01 -4.28
C PRO A 157 -10.75 19.75 -3.93
N GLN A 158 -10.91 20.93 -4.52
CA GLN A 158 -12.08 21.77 -4.29
C GLN A 158 -13.13 21.49 -5.37
N PRO A 159 -14.41 21.24 -4.99
CA PRO A 159 -15.45 20.89 -5.97
C PRO A 159 -15.69 21.94 -7.05
N PHE A 160 -15.56 23.22 -6.70
CA PHE A 160 -15.86 24.29 -7.65
C PHE A 160 -14.70 24.67 -8.56
N LYS A 161 -13.47 24.60 -8.04
CA LYS A 161 -12.29 25.09 -8.76
C LYS A 161 -11.40 23.96 -9.28
N GLY A 162 -11.57 22.76 -8.77
CA GLY A 162 -10.73 21.61 -9.13
C GLY A 162 -9.28 21.75 -8.70
N LYS A 163 -8.93 22.79 -7.92
CA LYS A 163 -7.58 22.99 -7.42
C LYS A 163 -7.33 22.09 -6.21
N GLY A 164 -6.12 21.62 -6.07
CA GLY A 164 -5.72 20.81 -4.94
C GLY A 164 -4.93 19.58 -5.38
N ILE A 165 -4.65 18.70 -4.45
CA ILE A 165 -3.94 17.44 -4.69
C ILE A 165 -4.98 16.34 -4.80
N ARG A 166 -4.97 15.60 -5.91
CA ARG A 166 -5.91 14.51 -6.14
C ARG A 166 -5.18 13.26 -6.62
N TYR A 167 -5.83 12.11 -6.49
CA TYR A 167 -5.36 10.90 -7.17
C TYR A 167 -5.54 11.07 -8.67
N SER A 168 -4.61 10.53 -9.46
CA SER A 168 -4.68 10.67 -10.92
C SER A 168 -5.93 10.04 -11.52
N ASP A 169 -6.47 9.01 -10.86
CA ASP A 169 -7.69 8.34 -11.27
C ASP A 169 -8.94 8.85 -10.54
N GLU A 170 -8.81 9.90 -9.70
CA GLU A 170 -9.92 10.44 -8.93
C GLU A 170 -10.77 11.36 -9.78
N TYR A 171 -12.08 11.14 -9.73
CA TYR A 171 -13.04 12.00 -10.39
C TYR A 171 -13.50 13.09 -9.42
N VAL A 172 -13.28 14.33 -9.79
CA VAL A 172 -13.70 15.47 -8.98
C VAL A 172 -14.87 16.15 -9.69
N VAL A 173 -16.02 16.19 -9.02
CA VAL A 173 -17.21 16.85 -9.56
C VAL A 173 -17.01 18.36 -9.50
N ARG A 174 -17.04 19.00 -10.65
CA ARG A 174 -17.02 20.45 -10.74
C ARG A 174 -18.46 20.97 -10.85
N LYS A 175 -18.84 21.81 -9.92
CA LYS A 175 -20.11 22.53 -10.00
C LYS A 175 -19.82 23.92 -10.57
N GLU A 176 -20.38 24.16 -11.71
CA GLU A 176 -20.29 25.46 -12.37
C GLU A 176 -21.40 26.39 -11.91
#